data_2f257433f526d5b9ace9e789124e998b
#
_entry.id   2f257433f526d5b9ace9e789124e998b
#
_cell.length_a   1.000
_cell.length_b   1.000
_cell.length_c   1.000
_cell.angle_alpha   90.00
_cell.angle_beta   90.00
_cell.angle_gamma   90.00
#
_symmetry.space_group_name_H-M   'P 1'
#
loop_
_entity.id
_entity.type
_entity.pdbx_description
1 polymer ?
#
loop_
_entity_poly.entity_id
_entity_poly.type
_entity_poly.pdbx_seq_one_letter_code
_entity_poly.pdbx_strand_id
1 'polypeptide(L)'
;MVLNYIWVAFFIIAFGIALVRLLVMGDTEVFPAMMSATFDSSKTAFEISLGLTGVLSLWLGIMKIGEKGGVIAVVAKVLSPVFAKLFPDIPKGHPVTGSIFMNIAANMLGLDNAATPLGLKAMEQLQQLNPKKDSASNPMIMFLVLNTSGLTLIPVSIMVYRAQMGAAQPTDIFIPILLATFFSTLAGIIITSLYQRISLLNRVMLLTLGGMLAVVALIIWGFGQMDKDQMNVVSTSVANILLMTIIVVMGTSLLIRRRHNRYHGYRRRP
;
A
#
# COMPACT_ATOMS: atom_id res chain seq x y z
N MET A 1 -6.71 6.08 -20.97
CA MET A 1 -6.64 5.72 -22.40
C MET A 1 -5.44 4.83 -22.73
N VAL A 2 -4.22 5.10 -22.23
CA VAL A 2 -3.02 4.27 -22.52
C VAL A 2 -3.21 2.80 -22.15
N LEU A 3 -3.81 2.52 -21.00
CA LEU A 3 -4.06 1.15 -20.52
C LEU A 3 -4.91 0.32 -21.50
N ASN A 4 -5.90 0.94 -22.15
CA ASN A 4 -6.76 0.26 -23.12
C ASN A 4 -5.95 -0.18 -24.36
N TYR A 5 -5.04 0.66 -24.84
CA TYR A 5 -4.15 0.30 -25.96
C TYR A 5 -3.22 -0.86 -25.60
N ILE A 6 -2.71 -0.90 -24.37
CA ILE A 6 -1.88 -2.02 -23.89
C ILE A 6 -2.67 -3.32 -23.89
N TRP A 7 -3.90 -3.32 -23.34
CA TRP A 7 -4.76 -4.49 -23.35
C TRP A 7 -5.08 -4.98 -24.77
N VAL A 8 -5.48 -4.08 -25.65
CA VAL A 8 -5.76 -4.41 -27.05
C VAL A 8 -4.51 -4.97 -27.75
N ALA A 9 -3.34 -4.37 -27.46
CA ALA A 9 -2.07 -4.85 -28.03
C ALA A 9 -1.76 -6.28 -27.60
N PHE A 10 -1.99 -6.67 -26.33
CA PHE A 10 -1.79 -8.05 -25.89
C PHE A 10 -2.64 -9.04 -26.66
N PHE A 11 -3.91 -8.74 -26.90
CA PHE A 11 -4.78 -9.63 -27.69
C PHE A 11 -4.33 -9.74 -29.15
N ILE A 12 -3.98 -8.61 -29.77
CA ILE A 12 -3.51 -8.60 -31.16
C ILE A 12 -2.20 -9.36 -31.31
N ILE A 13 -1.24 -9.14 -30.42
CA ILE A 13 0.06 -9.82 -30.43
C ILE A 13 -0.12 -11.33 -30.20
N ALA A 14 -0.92 -11.73 -29.22
CA ALA A 14 -1.19 -13.15 -28.96
C ALA A 14 -1.81 -13.84 -30.16
N PHE A 15 -2.81 -13.22 -30.80
CA PHE A 15 -3.44 -13.74 -32.00
C PHE A 15 -2.47 -13.80 -33.19
N GLY A 16 -1.66 -12.75 -33.39
CA GLY A 16 -0.64 -12.70 -34.44
C GLY A 16 0.40 -13.81 -34.28
N ILE A 17 0.89 -14.04 -33.06
CA ILE A 17 1.83 -15.13 -32.76
C ILE A 17 1.17 -16.49 -33.02
N ALA A 18 -0.09 -16.68 -32.64
CA ALA A 18 -0.82 -17.90 -32.92
C ALA A 18 -0.96 -18.19 -34.42
N LEU A 19 -1.26 -17.15 -35.23
CA LEU A 19 -1.29 -17.28 -36.68
C LEU A 19 0.07 -17.68 -37.25
N VAL A 20 1.16 -17.05 -36.81
CA VAL A 20 2.53 -17.40 -37.26
C VAL A 20 2.84 -18.86 -36.90
N ARG A 21 2.52 -19.33 -35.67
CA ARG A 21 2.70 -20.73 -35.30
C ARG A 21 1.92 -21.68 -36.15
N LEU A 22 0.66 -21.36 -36.44
CA LEU A 22 -0.16 -22.21 -37.35
C LEU A 22 0.40 -22.26 -38.77
N LEU A 23 0.66 -21.08 -39.36
CA LEU A 23 0.97 -20.98 -40.79
C LEU A 23 2.42 -21.34 -41.14
N VAL A 24 3.37 -20.99 -40.21
CA VAL A 24 4.81 -21.16 -40.46
C VAL A 24 5.33 -22.46 -39.85
N MET A 25 4.84 -22.77 -38.62
CA MET A 25 5.30 -23.96 -37.87
C MET A 25 4.37 -25.18 -38.02
N GLY A 26 3.20 -25.02 -38.67
CA GLY A 26 2.21 -26.08 -38.81
C GLY A 26 1.55 -26.51 -37.49
N ASP A 27 1.58 -25.66 -36.45
CA ASP A 27 1.03 -25.94 -35.13
C ASP A 27 -0.50 -25.81 -35.13
N THR A 28 -1.19 -26.90 -35.38
CA THR A 28 -2.66 -26.95 -35.43
C THR A 28 -3.30 -26.90 -34.02
N GLU A 29 -2.51 -27.17 -32.95
CA GLU A 29 -3.02 -27.21 -31.58
C GLU A 29 -3.05 -25.82 -30.91
N VAL A 30 -2.44 -24.80 -31.51
CA VAL A 30 -2.30 -23.47 -30.90
C VAL A 30 -3.66 -22.84 -30.59
N PHE A 31 -4.64 -22.91 -31.50
CA PHE A 31 -5.97 -22.33 -31.27
C PHE A 31 -6.83 -23.16 -30.31
N PRO A 32 -6.89 -24.48 -30.38
CA PRO A 32 -7.49 -25.31 -29.33
C PRO A 32 -6.90 -25.05 -27.97
N ALA A 33 -5.56 -24.96 -27.83
CA ALA A 33 -4.89 -24.65 -26.58
C ALA A 33 -5.25 -23.25 -26.04
N MET A 34 -5.34 -22.23 -26.91
CA MET A 34 -5.78 -20.88 -26.51
C MET A 34 -7.22 -20.86 -25.97
N MET A 35 -8.12 -21.61 -26.63
CA MET A 35 -9.51 -21.72 -26.18
C MET A 35 -9.60 -22.44 -24.83
N SER A 36 -8.90 -23.55 -24.66
CA SER A 36 -8.84 -24.28 -23.39
C SER A 36 -8.29 -23.37 -22.29
N ALA A 37 -7.15 -22.69 -22.52
CA ALA A 37 -6.56 -21.75 -21.58
C ALA A 37 -7.50 -20.61 -21.18
N THR A 38 -8.35 -20.15 -22.12
CA THR A 38 -9.35 -19.12 -21.84
C THR A 38 -10.42 -19.61 -20.85
N PHE A 39 -10.94 -20.83 -21.06
CA PHE A 39 -11.90 -21.42 -20.15
C PHE A 39 -11.29 -21.73 -18.78
N ASP A 40 -10.08 -22.30 -18.75
CA ASP A 40 -9.36 -22.59 -17.50
C ASP A 40 -9.05 -21.31 -16.72
N SER A 41 -8.65 -20.24 -17.41
CA SER A 41 -8.44 -18.93 -16.80
C SER A 41 -9.73 -18.36 -16.22
N SER A 42 -10.86 -18.50 -16.93
CA SER A 42 -12.16 -18.03 -16.44
C SER A 42 -12.61 -18.78 -15.19
N LYS A 43 -12.42 -20.11 -15.15
CA LYS A 43 -12.69 -20.94 -13.97
C LYS A 43 -11.80 -20.52 -12.79
N THR A 44 -10.50 -20.40 -13.03
CA THR A 44 -9.52 -19.97 -12.02
C THR A 44 -9.87 -18.57 -11.46
N ALA A 45 -10.26 -17.62 -12.33
CA ALA A 45 -10.66 -16.30 -11.90
C ALA A 45 -11.89 -16.32 -10.98
N PHE A 46 -12.89 -17.17 -11.29
CA PHE A 46 -14.06 -17.35 -10.43
C PHE A 46 -13.70 -17.95 -9.07
N GLU A 47 -12.90 -19.02 -9.05
CA GLU A 47 -12.47 -19.69 -7.82
C GLU A 47 -11.67 -18.76 -6.91
N ILE A 48 -10.73 -17.98 -7.48
CA ILE A 48 -9.96 -16.96 -6.76
C ILE A 48 -10.89 -15.88 -6.22
N SER A 49 -11.83 -15.36 -7.02
CA SER A 49 -12.76 -14.30 -6.60
C SER A 49 -13.64 -14.74 -5.43
N LEU A 50 -14.11 -15.99 -5.45
CA LEU A 50 -14.91 -16.55 -4.36
C LEU A 50 -14.09 -16.66 -3.07
N GLY A 51 -12.87 -17.23 -3.16
CA GLY A 51 -11.96 -17.38 -2.02
C GLY A 51 -11.53 -16.04 -1.43
N LEU A 52 -11.21 -15.07 -2.29
CA LEU A 52 -10.83 -13.71 -1.86
C LEU A 52 -11.99 -13.00 -1.14
N THR A 53 -13.22 -13.17 -1.58
CA THR A 53 -14.38 -12.48 -0.99
C THR A 53 -14.46 -12.74 0.52
N GLY A 54 -14.30 -14.00 0.95
CA GLY A 54 -14.34 -14.36 2.37
C GLY A 54 -13.20 -13.73 3.17
N VAL A 55 -11.97 -13.94 2.72
CA VAL A 55 -10.77 -13.51 3.46
C VAL A 55 -10.65 -11.99 3.48
N LEU A 56 -10.88 -11.32 2.34
CA LEU A 56 -10.87 -9.85 2.28
C LEU A 56 -11.99 -9.24 3.12
N SER A 57 -13.19 -9.82 3.13
CA SER A 57 -14.29 -9.34 3.98
C SER A 57 -13.94 -9.40 5.46
N LEU A 58 -13.29 -10.48 5.91
CA LEU A 58 -12.81 -10.60 7.28
C LEU A 58 -11.79 -9.49 7.61
N TRP A 59 -10.75 -9.34 6.78
CA TRP A 59 -9.71 -8.33 6.99
C TRP A 59 -10.25 -6.91 6.93
N LEU A 60 -11.08 -6.58 5.94
CA LEU A 60 -11.72 -5.27 5.84
C LEU A 60 -12.61 -4.97 7.05
N GLY A 61 -13.29 -6.00 7.59
CA GLY A 61 -14.06 -5.88 8.83
C GLY A 61 -13.18 -5.50 10.03
N ILE A 62 -12.07 -6.24 10.25
CA ILE A 62 -11.10 -5.97 11.32
C ILE A 62 -10.52 -4.55 11.16
N MET A 63 -10.08 -4.20 9.96
CA MET A 63 -9.52 -2.88 9.65
C MET A 63 -10.55 -1.76 9.87
N LYS A 64 -11.83 -1.99 9.54
CA LYS A 64 -12.90 -1.01 9.79
C LYS A 64 -13.14 -0.77 11.28
N ILE A 65 -12.95 -1.78 12.11
CA ILE A 65 -12.97 -1.63 13.57
C ILE A 65 -11.84 -0.71 14.02
N GLY A 66 -10.62 -0.92 13.54
CA GLY A 66 -9.46 -0.08 13.86
C GLY A 66 -9.61 1.37 13.36
N GLU A 67 -10.15 1.57 12.14
CA GLU A 67 -10.47 2.88 11.60
C GLU A 67 -11.44 3.63 12.55
N LYS A 68 -12.56 2.99 12.91
CA LYS A 68 -13.51 3.56 13.87
C LYS A 68 -12.91 3.74 15.26
N GLY A 69 -11.95 2.90 15.64
CA GLY A 69 -11.17 3.01 16.87
C GLY A 69 -10.19 4.19 16.89
N GLY A 70 -9.89 4.77 15.72
CA GLY A 70 -9.00 5.92 15.58
C GLY A 70 -7.53 5.56 15.32
N VAL A 71 -7.22 4.30 14.99
CA VAL A 71 -5.84 3.84 14.71
C VAL A 71 -5.20 4.64 13.58
N ILE A 72 -5.95 4.91 12.49
CA ILE A 72 -5.44 5.74 11.37
C ILE A 72 -5.02 7.12 11.87
N ALA A 73 -5.81 7.75 12.74
CA ALA A 73 -5.49 9.08 13.28
C ALA A 73 -4.21 9.07 14.14
N VAL A 74 -3.97 7.99 14.90
CA VAL A 74 -2.74 7.83 15.68
C VAL A 74 -1.54 7.71 14.76
N VAL A 75 -1.60 6.84 13.74
CA VAL A 75 -0.53 6.66 12.75
C VAL A 75 -0.27 7.97 11.99
N ALA A 76 -1.32 8.65 11.53
CA ALA A 76 -1.21 9.94 10.87
C ALA A 76 -0.52 11.00 11.75
N LYS A 77 -0.82 11.03 13.06
CA LYS A 77 -0.19 11.94 14.02
C LYS A 77 1.31 11.64 14.19
N VAL A 78 1.69 10.37 14.25
CA VAL A 78 3.10 9.95 14.36
C VAL A 78 3.88 10.33 13.09
N LEU A 79 3.28 10.17 11.93
CA LEU A 79 3.91 10.48 10.64
C LEU A 79 3.97 11.98 10.32
N SER A 80 3.06 12.77 10.90
CA SER A 80 2.88 14.18 10.53
C SER A 80 4.15 15.05 10.59
N PRO A 81 5.08 14.92 11.57
CA PRO A 81 6.28 15.75 11.62
C PRO A 81 7.21 15.57 10.43
N VAL A 82 7.26 14.33 9.89
CA VAL A 82 8.09 13.95 8.75
C VAL A 82 7.44 14.44 7.45
N PHE A 83 6.18 14.04 7.25
CA PHE A 83 5.48 14.35 6.00
C PHE A 83 5.18 15.84 5.85
N ALA A 84 4.99 16.60 6.95
CA ALA A 84 4.84 18.06 6.87
C ALA A 84 6.05 18.78 6.23
N LYS A 85 7.24 18.17 6.29
CA LYS A 85 8.44 18.72 5.63
C LYS A 85 8.49 18.47 4.13
N LEU A 86 7.74 17.49 3.64
CA LEU A 86 7.63 17.17 2.21
C LEU A 86 6.60 18.04 1.48
N PHE A 87 5.81 18.83 2.22
CA PHE A 87 4.76 19.70 1.68
C PHE A 87 4.92 21.16 2.10
N PRO A 88 6.06 21.82 1.78
CA PRO A 88 6.33 23.18 2.25
C PRO A 88 5.36 24.22 1.69
N ASP A 89 4.78 23.99 0.52
CA ASP A 89 3.87 24.91 -0.17
C ASP A 89 2.44 24.87 0.41
N ILE A 90 2.14 23.96 1.33
CA ILE A 90 0.83 23.91 1.98
C ILE A 90 0.84 24.88 3.18
N PRO A 91 -0.15 25.80 3.27
CA PRO A 91 -0.27 26.71 4.40
C PRO A 91 -0.41 25.95 5.73
N LYS A 92 0.27 26.44 6.77
CA LYS A 92 0.20 25.82 8.11
C LYS A 92 -1.24 25.78 8.62
N GLY A 93 -1.67 24.62 9.10
CA GLY A 93 -3.02 24.41 9.62
C GLY A 93 -4.09 24.18 8.57
N HIS A 94 -3.75 24.12 7.28
CA HIS A 94 -4.73 23.84 6.24
C HIS A 94 -5.29 22.42 6.37
N PRO A 95 -6.63 22.21 6.21
CA PRO A 95 -7.28 20.89 6.38
C PRO A 95 -6.73 19.78 5.49
N VAL A 96 -6.19 20.12 4.30
CA VAL A 96 -5.60 19.17 3.36
C VAL A 96 -4.47 18.36 3.99
N THR A 97 -3.70 18.95 4.89
CA THR A 97 -2.62 18.26 5.62
C THR A 97 -3.14 17.02 6.36
N GLY A 98 -4.28 17.17 7.03
CA GLY A 98 -4.96 16.06 7.70
C GLY A 98 -5.43 14.99 6.73
N SER A 99 -6.02 15.38 5.60
CA SER A 99 -6.48 14.44 4.55
C SER A 99 -5.31 13.64 3.95
N ILE A 100 -4.19 14.30 3.64
CA ILE A 100 -2.97 13.66 3.14
C ILE A 100 -2.44 12.63 4.14
N PHE A 101 -2.27 13.03 5.41
CA PHE A 101 -1.70 12.13 6.42
C PHE A 101 -2.60 10.95 6.74
N MET A 102 -3.90 11.17 6.76
CA MET A 102 -4.88 10.09 6.94
C MET A 102 -4.87 9.11 5.75
N ASN A 103 -4.74 9.60 4.52
CA ASN A 103 -4.61 8.75 3.33
C ASN A 103 -3.33 7.92 3.38
N ILE A 104 -2.17 8.54 3.63
CA ILE A 104 -0.89 7.84 3.72
C ILE A 104 -0.92 6.79 4.84
N ALA A 105 -1.44 7.15 6.02
CA ALA A 105 -1.58 6.21 7.12
C ALA A 105 -2.50 5.03 6.79
N ALA A 106 -3.59 5.27 6.07
CA ALA A 106 -4.49 4.22 5.61
C ALA A 106 -3.80 3.27 4.62
N ASN A 107 -3.07 3.80 3.64
CA ASN A 107 -2.28 3.01 2.69
C ASN A 107 -1.20 2.17 3.40
N MET A 108 -0.45 2.76 4.33
CA MET A 108 0.57 2.03 5.10
C MET A 108 -0.03 0.86 5.89
N LEU A 109 -1.27 0.99 6.34
CA LEU A 109 -1.99 -0.05 7.07
C LEU A 109 -2.73 -1.05 6.15
N GLY A 110 -2.65 -0.90 4.82
CA GLY A 110 -3.36 -1.77 3.86
C GLY A 110 -4.87 -1.57 3.87
N LEU A 111 -5.33 -0.34 4.16
CA LEU A 111 -6.73 0.06 4.25
C LEU A 111 -7.20 0.71 2.94
N ASP A 112 -7.09 0.01 1.81
CA ASP A 112 -7.34 0.54 0.46
C ASP A 112 -8.72 1.22 0.34
N ASN A 113 -9.76 0.63 0.94
CA ASN A 113 -11.11 1.18 0.91
C ASN A 113 -11.25 2.50 1.70
N ALA A 114 -10.45 2.70 2.75
CA ALA A 114 -10.41 3.95 3.50
C ALA A 114 -9.46 4.97 2.85
N ALA A 115 -8.38 4.50 2.25
CA ALA A 115 -7.39 5.34 1.60
C ALA A 115 -7.95 6.07 0.37
N THR A 116 -8.73 5.39 -0.48
CA THR A 116 -9.26 5.96 -1.72
C THR A 116 -10.08 7.24 -1.50
N PRO A 117 -11.15 7.28 -0.68
CA PRO A 117 -11.91 8.51 -0.47
C PRO A 117 -11.09 9.61 0.23
N LEU A 118 -10.14 9.24 1.10
CA LEU A 118 -9.23 10.19 1.73
C LEU A 118 -8.27 10.82 0.72
N GLY A 119 -7.79 10.01 -0.23
CA GLY A 119 -6.91 10.46 -1.32
C GLY A 119 -7.63 11.40 -2.29
N LEU A 120 -8.83 11.06 -2.71
CA LEU A 120 -9.66 11.92 -3.56
C LEU A 120 -9.94 13.26 -2.89
N LYS A 121 -10.33 13.24 -1.61
CA LYS A 121 -10.54 14.46 -0.82
C LYS A 121 -9.27 15.30 -0.69
N ALA A 122 -8.11 14.66 -0.45
CA ALA A 122 -6.84 15.37 -0.38
C ALA A 122 -6.51 16.04 -1.72
N MET A 123 -6.70 15.33 -2.83
CA MET A 123 -6.42 15.86 -4.17
C MET A 123 -7.36 17.01 -4.55
N GLU A 124 -8.65 16.91 -4.21
CA GLU A 124 -9.62 18.00 -4.40
C GLU A 124 -9.21 19.26 -3.62
N GLN A 125 -8.82 19.09 -2.35
CA GLN A 125 -8.34 20.20 -1.52
C GLN A 125 -7.03 20.80 -2.03
N LEU A 126 -6.11 19.96 -2.56
CA LEU A 126 -4.89 20.43 -3.21
C LEU A 126 -5.18 21.20 -4.50
N GLN A 127 -6.19 20.78 -5.27
CA GLN A 127 -6.62 21.49 -6.47
C GLN A 127 -7.22 22.87 -6.15
N GLN A 128 -7.87 23.02 -5.00
CA GLN A 128 -8.35 24.34 -4.55
C GLN A 128 -7.20 25.30 -4.29
N LEU A 129 -6.09 24.81 -3.72
CA LEU A 129 -4.86 25.57 -3.47
C LEU A 129 -4.01 25.79 -4.73
N ASN A 130 -4.27 25.04 -5.80
CA ASN A 130 -3.44 25.06 -7.00
C ASN A 130 -3.67 26.37 -7.81
N PRO A 131 -2.65 27.19 -8.05
CA PRO A 131 -2.77 28.42 -8.82
C PRO A 131 -2.99 28.17 -10.33
N LYS A 132 -2.49 27.02 -10.84
CA LYS A 132 -2.63 26.62 -12.25
C LYS A 132 -3.54 25.40 -12.35
N LYS A 133 -4.80 25.62 -12.72
CA LYS A 133 -5.83 24.57 -12.70
C LYS A 133 -5.66 23.46 -13.72
N ASP A 134 -4.87 23.68 -14.75
CA ASP A 134 -4.57 22.78 -15.88
C ASP A 134 -3.29 21.96 -15.68
N SER A 135 -2.53 22.21 -14.61
CA SER A 135 -1.29 21.49 -14.31
C SER A 135 -1.20 21.10 -12.84
N ALA A 136 -0.52 20.01 -12.53
CA ALA A 136 -0.34 19.56 -11.17
C ALA A 136 0.65 20.47 -10.40
N SER A 137 0.28 20.87 -9.19
CA SER A 137 1.18 21.61 -8.29
C SER A 137 2.19 20.67 -7.61
N ASN A 138 3.28 21.24 -7.06
CA ASN A 138 4.28 20.47 -6.32
C ASN A 138 3.70 19.57 -5.22
N PRO A 139 2.79 20.06 -4.35
CA PRO A 139 2.16 19.19 -3.36
C PRO A 139 1.35 18.04 -3.98
N MET A 140 0.66 18.26 -5.12
CA MET A 140 -0.06 17.21 -5.82
C MET A 140 0.89 16.13 -6.35
N ILE A 141 2.00 16.54 -6.95
CA ILE A 141 3.03 15.62 -7.47
C ILE A 141 3.64 14.80 -6.33
N MET A 142 4.07 15.45 -5.23
CA MET A 142 4.61 14.74 -4.06
C MET A 142 3.59 13.75 -3.47
N PHE A 143 2.33 14.15 -3.36
CA PHE A 143 1.26 13.28 -2.86
C PHE A 143 1.03 12.07 -3.77
N LEU A 144 1.02 12.25 -5.08
CA LEU A 144 0.90 11.15 -6.05
C LEU A 144 2.11 10.20 -5.97
N VAL A 145 3.33 10.73 -5.86
CA VAL A 145 4.54 9.91 -5.74
C VAL A 145 4.50 9.05 -4.47
N LEU A 146 4.11 9.61 -3.33
CA LEU A 146 3.97 8.86 -2.07
C LEU A 146 2.91 7.76 -2.16
N ASN A 147 1.79 8.01 -2.85
CA ASN A 147 0.75 6.99 -3.06
C ASN A 147 1.21 5.91 -4.05
N THR A 148 1.86 6.28 -5.15
CA THR A 148 2.32 5.34 -6.19
C THR A 148 3.47 4.47 -5.70
N SER A 149 4.40 5.03 -4.91
CA SER A 149 5.51 4.27 -4.32
C SER A 149 5.07 3.32 -3.20
N GLY A 150 3.95 3.62 -2.55
CA GLY A 150 3.13 2.73 -1.73
C GLY A 150 3.87 2.06 -0.58
N LEU A 151 4.53 2.82 0.32
CA LEU A 151 5.12 2.23 1.54
C LEU A 151 4.05 1.44 2.30
N THR A 152 4.20 0.13 2.35
CA THR A 152 3.23 -0.79 2.93
C THR A 152 3.83 -1.45 4.17
N LEU A 153 3.25 -1.18 5.34
CA LEU A 153 3.62 -1.86 6.58
C LEU A 153 2.89 -3.18 6.74
N ILE A 154 1.71 -3.31 6.13
CA ILE A 154 0.84 -4.46 6.28
C ILE A 154 0.35 -4.91 4.90
N PRO A 155 1.10 -5.76 4.18
CA PRO A 155 0.75 -6.21 2.83
C PRO A 155 -0.29 -7.33 2.83
N VAL A 156 -1.44 -7.14 3.51
CA VAL A 156 -2.46 -8.19 3.68
C VAL A 156 -2.95 -8.71 2.34
N SER A 157 -3.28 -7.83 1.41
CA SER A 157 -3.84 -8.22 0.10
C SER A 157 -2.93 -9.20 -0.63
N ILE A 158 -1.62 -8.97 -0.67
CA ILE A 158 -0.66 -9.85 -1.35
C ILE A 158 -0.54 -11.20 -0.63
N MET A 159 -0.50 -11.20 0.70
CA MET A 159 -0.46 -12.44 1.48
C MET A 159 -1.73 -13.28 1.28
N VAL A 160 -2.89 -12.62 1.18
CA VAL A 160 -4.17 -13.29 0.89
C VAL A 160 -4.16 -13.89 -0.52
N TYR A 161 -3.71 -13.16 -1.54
CA TYR A 161 -3.56 -13.71 -2.90
C TYR A 161 -2.65 -14.94 -2.92
N ARG A 162 -1.51 -14.88 -2.25
CA ARG A 162 -0.59 -16.00 -2.15
C ARG A 162 -1.23 -17.23 -1.47
N ALA A 163 -1.99 -17.00 -0.40
CA ALA A 163 -2.73 -18.08 0.29
C ALA A 163 -3.76 -18.72 -0.64
N GLN A 164 -4.52 -17.93 -1.39
CA GLN A 164 -5.53 -18.43 -2.33
C GLN A 164 -4.90 -19.19 -3.52
N MET A 165 -3.71 -18.80 -3.93
CA MET A 165 -2.94 -19.47 -4.98
C MET A 165 -2.17 -20.71 -4.47
N GLY A 166 -2.41 -21.14 -3.23
CA GLY A 166 -1.82 -22.36 -2.67
C GLY A 166 -0.36 -22.24 -2.26
N ALA A 167 0.15 -21.04 -1.98
CA ALA A 167 1.51 -20.88 -1.47
C ALA A 167 1.67 -21.61 -0.13
N ALA A 168 2.74 -22.39 0.02
CA ALA A 168 3.01 -23.15 1.25
C ALA A 168 3.19 -22.23 2.48
N GLN A 169 3.79 -21.07 2.28
CA GLN A 169 3.99 -20.04 3.31
C GLN A 169 3.59 -18.68 2.74
N PRO A 170 2.31 -18.27 2.83
CA PRO A 170 1.84 -17.01 2.25
C PRO A 170 2.51 -15.75 2.80
N THR A 171 3.01 -15.81 4.05
CA THR A 171 3.56 -14.69 4.80
C THR A 171 5.08 -14.53 4.71
N ASP A 172 5.80 -15.45 4.07
CA ASP A 172 7.27 -15.40 3.92
C ASP A 172 7.76 -14.16 3.15
N ILE A 173 6.91 -13.63 2.26
CA ILE A 173 7.19 -12.44 1.44
C ILE A 173 7.06 -11.12 2.21
N PHE A 174 6.70 -11.16 3.50
CA PHE A 174 6.46 -9.94 4.29
C PHE A 174 7.66 -8.98 4.32
N ILE A 175 8.84 -9.49 4.72
CA ILE A 175 10.06 -8.65 4.77
C ILE A 175 10.50 -8.18 3.38
N PRO A 176 10.55 -9.04 2.34
CA PRO A 176 10.79 -8.58 0.97
C PRO A 176 9.88 -7.44 0.50
N ILE A 177 8.57 -7.51 0.76
CA ILE A 177 7.65 -6.44 0.38
C ILE A 177 7.95 -5.16 1.16
N LEU A 178 8.18 -5.26 2.47
CA LEU A 178 8.51 -4.11 3.32
C LEU A 178 9.77 -3.39 2.78
N LEU A 179 10.82 -4.14 2.46
CA LEU A 179 12.06 -3.59 1.91
C LEU A 179 11.84 -2.98 0.52
N ALA A 180 11.15 -3.68 -0.38
CA ALA A 180 10.89 -3.20 -1.74
C ALA A 180 10.08 -1.89 -1.74
N THR A 181 9.01 -1.83 -0.95
CA THR A 181 8.16 -0.63 -0.84
C THR A 181 8.89 0.51 -0.11
N PHE A 182 9.74 0.21 0.85
CA PHE A 182 10.61 1.19 1.50
C PHE A 182 11.56 1.85 0.49
N PHE A 183 12.33 1.07 -0.28
CA PHE A 183 13.26 1.61 -1.27
C PHE A 183 12.54 2.35 -2.40
N SER A 184 11.38 1.87 -2.86
CA SER A 184 10.54 2.57 -3.82
C SER A 184 10.13 3.96 -3.31
N THR A 185 9.63 4.03 -2.07
CA THR A 185 9.21 5.29 -1.45
C THR A 185 10.39 6.22 -1.20
N LEU A 186 11.51 5.69 -0.73
CA LEU A 186 12.73 6.46 -0.52
C LEU A 186 13.23 7.09 -1.83
N ALA A 187 13.29 6.31 -2.91
CA ALA A 187 13.67 6.82 -4.22
C ALA A 187 12.70 7.89 -4.71
N GLY A 188 11.38 7.66 -4.58
CA GLY A 188 10.35 8.62 -4.92
C GLY A 188 10.49 9.94 -4.15
N ILE A 189 10.71 9.87 -2.83
CA ILE A 189 10.93 11.07 -1.98
C ILE A 189 12.19 11.81 -2.42
N ILE A 190 13.31 11.12 -2.63
CA ILE A 190 14.59 11.75 -3.00
C ILE A 190 14.44 12.46 -4.35
N ILE A 191 13.98 11.76 -5.39
CA ILE A 191 13.87 12.29 -6.76
C ILE A 191 12.92 13.49 -6.78
N THR A 192 11.74 13.35 -6.17
CA THR A 192 10.75 14.43 -6.15
C THR A 192 11.23 15.60 -5.34
N SER A 193 11.89 15.39 -4.19
CA SER A 193 12.43 16.46 -3.36
C SER A 193 13.56 17.22 -4.08
N LEU A 194 14.42 16.54 -4.82
CA LEU A 194 15.45 17.17 -5.66
C LEU A 194 14.81 18.03 -6.75
N TYR A 195 13.81 17.50 -7.45
CA TYR A 195 13.08 18.25 -8.49
C TYR A 195 12.37 19.48 -7.93
N GLN A 196 11.72 19.34 -6.78
CA GLN A 196 10.98 20.44 -6.11
C GLN A 196 11.85 21.32 -5.22
N ARG A 197 13.18 21.07 -5.16
CA ARG A 197 14.14 21.79 -4.31
C ARG A 197 13.79 21.78 -2.81
N ILE A 198 13.17 20.70 -2.34
CA ILE A 198 12.87 20.50 -0.92
C ILE A 198 14.15 20.02 -0.23
N SER A 199 14.57 20.73 0.82
CA SER A 199 15.73 20.31 1.61
C SER A 199 15.42 19.11 2.47
N LEU A 200 16.05 17.97 2.17
CA LEU A 200 16.02 16.77 3.01
C LEU A 200 17.02 16.81 4.17
N LEU A 201 17.92 17.80 4.19
CA LEU A 201 18.99 17.94 5.19
C LEU A 201 18.55 18.61 6.50
N ASN A 202 17.23 18.72 6.74
CA ASN A 202 16.77 19.20 8.02
C ASN A 202 16.82 18.10 9.11
N ARG A 203 16.99 18.52 10.37
CA ARG A 203 17.19 17.62 11.51
C ARG A 203 16.12 16.51 11.63
N VAL A 204 14.86 16.85 11.36
CA VAL A 204 13.74 15.88 11.43
C VAL A 204 13.88 14.81 10.34
N MET A 205 14.13 15.24 9.10
CA MET A 205 14.28 14.30 7.97
C MET A 205 15.53 13.44 8.12
N LEU A 206 16.67 14.02 8.52
CA LEU A 206 17.91 13.27 8.74
C LEU A 206 17.75 12.21 9.84
N LEU A 207 17.15 12.55 10.97
CA LEU A 207 16.91 11.59 12.04
C LEU A 207 15.93 10.49 11.63
N THR A 208 14.87 10.85 10.90
CA THR A 208 13.85 9.87 10.49
C THR A 208 14.34 8.97 9.36
N LEU A 209 14.81 9.57 8.26
CA LEU A 209 15.30 8.78 7.12
C LEU A 209 16.56 7.99 7.50
N GLY A 210 17.48 8.62 8.26
CA GLY A 210 18.67 7.95 8.77
C GLY A 210 18.34 6.80 9.73
N GLY A 211 17.39 7.00 10.63
CA GLY A 211 16.89 5.96 11.53
C GLY A 211 16.23 4.80 10.77
N MET A 212 15.38 5.12 9.79
CA MET A 212 14.76 4.08 8.93
C MET A 212 15.80 3.32 8.11
N LEU A 213 16.78 4.02 7.53
CA LEU A 213 17.88 3.39 6.80
C LEU A 213 18.73 2.50 7.72
N ALA A 214 18.99 2.91 8.96
CA ALA A 214 19.72 2.09 9.93
C ALA A 214 18.94 0.81 10.28
N VAL A 215 17.63 0.90 10.49
CA VAL A 215 16.76 -0.27 10.71
C VAL A 215 16.79 -1.20 9.50
N VAL A 216 16.64 -0.66 8.28
CA VAL A 216 16.71 -1.45 7.05
C VAL A 216 18.08 -2.11 6.88
N ALA A 217 19.16 -1.38 7.15
CA ALA A 217 20.52 -1.94 7.11
C ALA A 217 20.71 -3.08 8.12
N LEU A 218 20.17 -2.95 9.32
CA LEU A 218 20.19 -4.03 10.33
C LEU A 218 19.39 -5.25 9.87
N ILE A 219 18.22 -5.05 9.26
CA ILE A 219 17.43 -6.15 8.68
C ILE A 219 18.23 -6.86 7.59
N ILE A 220 18.78 -6.12 6.63
CA ILE A 220 19.56 -6.68 5.53
C ILE A 220 20.80 -7.41 6.06
N TRP A 221 21.51 -6.81 7.01
CA TRP A 221 22.68 -7.44 7.64
C TRP A 221 22.30 -8.73 8.39
N GLY A 222 21.22 -8.69 9.18
CA GLY A 222 20.73 -9.88 9.88
C GLY A 222 20.32 -11.00 8.94
N PHE A 223 19.59 -10.69 7.86
CA PHE A 223 19.22 -11.67 6.84
C PHE A 223 20.43 -12.20 6.05
N GLY A 224 21.45 -11.38 5.85
CA GLY A 224 22.70 -11.80 5.19
C GLY A 224 23.52 -12.84 5.98
N GLN A 225 23.21 -13.03 7.28
CA GLN A 225 23.84 -14.04 8.12
C GLN A 225 23.03 -15.35 8.19
N MET A 226 21.86 -15.40 7.56
CA MET A 226 20.91 -16.51 7.65
C MET A 226 20.90 -17.31 6.34
N ASP A 227 20.66 -18.61 6.44
CA ASP A 227 20.30 -19.42 5.29
C ASP A 227 18.82 -19.17 4.86
N LYS A 228 18.44 -19.74 3.70
CA LYS A 228 17.08 -19.52 3.15
C LYS A 228 15.96 -19.98 4.09
N ASP A 229 16.17 -21.09 4.78
CA ASP A 229 15.14 -21.66 5.66
C ASP A 229 14.98 -20.81 6.92
N GLN A 230 16.08 -20.34 7.49
CA GLN A 230 16.07 -19.39 8.61
C GLN A 230 15.42 -18.05 8.21
N MET A 231 15.74 -17.52 7.02
CA MET A 231 15.11 -16.28 6.50
C MET A 231 13.59 -16.45 6.39
N ASN A 232 13.11 -17.57 5.84
CA ASN A 232 11.68 -17.85 5.70
C ASN A 232 11.00 -17.98 7.07
N VAL A 233 11.61 -18.70 8.02
CA VAL A 233 11.08 -18.85 9.38
C VAL A 233 11.00 -17.48 10.08
N VAL A 234 12.05 -16.66 10.01
CA VAL A 234 12.07 -15.34 10.63
C VAL A 234 11.02 -14.41 9.99
N SER A 235 10.98 -14.33 8.66
CA SER A 235 10.00 -13.51 7.93
C SER A 235 8.56 -13.91 8.27
N THR A 236 8.26 -15.20 8.23
CA THR A 236 6.94 -15.75 8.56
C THR A 236 6.57 -15.47 10.02
N SER A 237 7.51 -15.66 10.96
CA SER A 237 7.28 -15.41 12.39
C SER A 237 7.00 -13.93 12.67
N VAL A 238 7.81 -13.03 12.11
CA VAL A 238 7.60 -11.58 12.23
C VAL A 238 6.26 -11.16 11.64
N ALA A 239 5.92 -11.68 10.45
CA ALA A 239 4.64 -11.40 9.82
C ALA A 239 3.46 -11.87 10.68
N ASN A 240 3.50 -13.09 11.17
CA ASN A 240 2.42 -13.67 11.99
C ASN A 240 2.25 -12.93 13.33
N ILE A 241 3.35 -12.60 14.02
CA ILE A 241 3.31 -11.81 15.25
C ILE A 241 2.73 -10.42 14.98
N LEU A 242 3.16 -9.77 13.90
CA LEU A 242 2.64 -8.45 13.51
C LEU A 242 1.15 -8.52 13.19
N LEU A 243 0.71 -9.48 12.38
CA LEU A 243 -0.69 -9.66 12.00
C LEU A 243 -1.57 -9.93 13.23
N MET A 244 -1.13 -10.79 14.15
CA MET A 244 -1.85 -11.05 15.40
C MET A 244 -1.91 -9.80 16.29
N THR A 245 -0.80 -9.06 16.41
CA THR A 245 -0.76 -7.80 17.15
C THR A 245 -1.75 -6.80 16.57
N ILE A 246 -1.83 -6.68 15.24
CA ILE A 246 -2.78 -5.80 14.55
C ILE A 246 -4.22 -6.22 14.86
N ILE A 247 -4.55 -7.50 14.77
CA ILE A 247 -5.90 -8.00 15.08
C ILE A 247 -6.29 -7.62 16.51
N VAL A 248 -5.40 -7.81 17.48
CA VAL A 248 -5.63 -7.44 18.87
C VAL A 248 -5.80 -5.93 19.04
N VAL A 249 -4.89 -5.13 18.45
CA VAL A 249 -4.94 -3.66 18.54
C VAL A 249 -6.21 -3.12 17.86
N MET A 250 -6.55 -3.61 16.68
CA MET A 250 -7.77 -3.20 15.96
C MET A 250 -9.01 -3.62 16.74
N GLY A 251 -9.07 -4.87 17.21
CA GLY A 251 -10.20 -5.39 17.97
C GLY A 251 -10.44 -4.63 19.29
N THR A 252 -9.39 -4.23 20.00
CA THR A 252 -9.49 -3.52 21.29
C THR A 252 -9.65 -2.01 21.14
N SER A 253 -9.28 -1.43 20.01
CA SER A 253 -9.29 0.02 19.78
C SER A 253 -10.65 0.69 20.04
N LEU A 254 -11.76 0.06 19.63
CA LEU A 254 -13.11 0.55 19.90
C LEU A 254 -13.46 0.55 21.39
N LEU A 255 -13.02 -0.45 22.15
CA LEU A 255 -13.26 -0.56 23.58
C LEU A 255 -12.54 0.56 24.32
N ILE A 256 -11.29 0.83 23.96
CA ILE A 256 -10.46 1.91 24.53
C ILE A 256 -11.12 3.27 24.25
N ARG A 257 -11.54 3.51 23.00
CA ARG A 257 -12.19 4.77 22.62
C ARG A 257 -13.53 4.99 23.32
N ARG A 258 -14.35 3.93 23.46
CA ARG A 258 -15.63 4.01 24.20
C ARG A 258 -15.40 4.35 25.68
N ARG A 259 -14.36 3.80 26.28
CA ARG A 259 -14.00 4.06 27.69
C ARG A 259 -13.57 5.53 27.86
N HIS A 260 -12.72 6.01 26.96
CA HIS A 260 -12.24 7.41 26.96
C HIS A 260 -13.39 8.42 26.81
N ASN A 261 -14.30 8.21 25.87
CA ASN A 261 -15.46 9.08 25.66
C ASN A 261 -16.44 9.08 26.86
N ARG A 262 -16.57 7.97 27.57
CA ARG A 262 -17.42 7.87 28.76
C ARG A 262 -16.85 8.71 29.91
N TYR A 263 -15.52 8.72 30.11
CA TYR A 263 -14.87 9.54 31.14
C TYR A 263 -14.97 11.04 30.85
N HIS A 264 -14.88 11.48 29.59
CA HIS A 264 -15.02 12.89 29.21
C HIS A 264 -16.48 13.37 29.21
N GLY A 265 -17.46 12.50 28.91
CA GLY A 265 -18.89 12.81 29.00
C GLY A 265 -19.36 13.03 30.45
N TYR A 266 -18.77 12.35 31.41
CA TYR A 266 -19.09 12.55 32.86
C TYR A 266 -18.56 13.88 33.40
N ARG A 267 -17.43 14.39 32.86
CA ARG A 267 -16.85 15.70 33.27
C ARG A 267 -17.56 16.93 32.67
N ARG A 268 -18.46 16.75 31.72
CA ARG A 268 -19.18 17.85 31.04
C ARG A 268 -20.67 17.96 31.44
N ARG A 269 -21.10 17.24 32.45
CA ARG A 269 -22.43 17.50 33.04
C ARG A 269 -22.25 18.52 34.16
N PRO A 270 -22.99 19.71 34.04
CA PRO A 270 -22.93 20.76 35.05
C PRO A 270 -23.47 20.27 36.41
#